data_b65572f88c679cfc0c85a6203fd7fb72
#
_entry.id   b65572f88c679cfc0c85a6203fd7fb72
#
_cell.length_a   1.000
_cell.length_b   1.000
_cell.length_c   1.000
_cell.angle_alpha   90.00
_cell.angle_beta   90.00
_cell.angle_gamma   90.00
#
_symmetry.space_group_name_H-M   'P 1'
#
loop_
_entity.id
_entity.type
_entity.pdbx_description
1 polymer ?
#
loop_
_entity_poly.entity_id
_entity_poly.type
_entity_poly.pdbx_seq_one_letter_code
_entity_poly.pdbx_strand_id
1 'polypeptide(L)'
;VTLFGGKKSVDRGYEASFIDITETGEILATAVEKAIKDNTAMVSVIYVNNEVGAISNISEIAKLCIKKGIAIHSDLTQAIGKMEIDVHDLGIDFASCSAHKIYGPKGVGAAFLKSDAYGIPPITAFMHGGEQENGFRAGTLAVHNIVGFGKAAEIAVRDLKANEQRIMQLDQVMVSGINAIPDISLTNPSEKRLPGIISIVVDRKDFNNERFIKHISDKFALSTGSACSAGEPSYVITALGLEDRVSKVLRITLNKYTTEEEIHQLINILKSDL
;
A
#
# COMPACT_ATOMS: atom_id res chain seq x y z
N VAL A 1 1.86 5.29 6.59
CA VAL A 1 2.60 4.84 7.81
C VAL A 1 3.96 5.51 7.86
N THR A 2 4.71 5.48 6.78
CA THR A 2 6.07 6.03 6.69
C THR A 2 6.11 7.55 6.93
N LEU A 3 5.13 8.28 6.43
CA LEU A 3 5.07 9.74 6.54
C LEU A 3 4.85 10.23 7.98
N PHE A 4 3.97 9.57 8.73
CA PHE A 4 3.75 9.90 10.15
C PHE A 4 4.95 9.54 11.01
N GLY A 5 5.61 8.43 10.72
CA GLY A 5 6.88 8.08 11.36
C GLY A 5 7.97 9.11 11.09
N GLY A 6 8.09 9.58 9.84
CA GLY A 6 9.04 10.62 9.45
C GLY A 6 8.85 11.92 10.20
N LYS A 7 7.63 12.48 10.28
CA LYS A 7 7.34 13.68 11.06
C LYS A 7 7.73 13.53 12.53
N LYS A 8 7.33 12.42 13.19
CA LYS A 8 7.69 12.17 14.60
C LYS A 8 9.19 11.97 14.82
N SER A 9 9.90 11.45 13.82
CA SER A 9 11.36 11.35 13.89
C SER A 9 12.03 12.71 13.86
N VAL A 10 11.55 13.63 13.01
CA VAL A 10 12.01 15.03 12.99
C VAL A 10 11.80 15.71 14.35
N ASP A 11 10.63 15.52 14.97
CA ASP A 11 10.33 16.06 16.31
C ASP A 11 11.26 15.54 17.40
N ARG A 12 11.94 14.39 17.18
CA ARG A 12 12.93 13.80 18.09
C ARG A 12 14.39 14.11 17.72
N GLY A 13 14.62 15.04 16.82
CA GLY A 13 15.95 15.45 16.39
C GLY A 13 16.54 14.61 15.25
N TYR A 14 15.76 13.71 14.63
CA TYR A 14 16.16 13.04 13.41
C TYR A 14 15.76 13.87 12.19
N GLU A 15 16.59 13.87 11.17
CA GLU A 15 16.26 14.45 9.87
C GLU A 15 15.52 13.43 9.00
N ALA A 16 14.41 13.84 8.37
CA ALA A 16 13.70 13.03 7.39
C ALA A 16 13.74 13.73 6.02
N SER A 17 14.23 13.02 5.00
CA SER A 17 14.14 13.44 3.60
C SER A 17 12.96 12.70 2.96
N PHE A 18 12.03 13.45 2.36
CA PHE A 18 10.93 12.89 1.60
C PHE A 18 11.32 12.86 0.12
N ILE A 19 10.98 11.77 -0.55
CA ILE A 19 11.37 11.51 -1.93
C ILE A 19 10.14 11.66 -2.81
N ASP A 20 10.29 12.42 -3.88
CA ASP A 20 9.23 12.59 -4.86
C ASP A 20 8.96 11.29 -5.62
N ILE A 21 7.70 11.08 -5.95
CA ILE A 21 7.23 9.96 -6.75
C ILE A 21 7.18 10.33 -8.24
N THR A 22 7.13 9.34 -9.11
CA THR A 22 6.85 9.56 -10.53
C THR A 22 5.39 9.96 -10.75
N GLU A 23 5.04 10.37 -11.95
CA GLU A 23 3.66 10.65 -12.38
C GLU A 23 2.73 9.43 -12.23
N THR A 24 3.29 8.22 -12.14
CA THR A 24 2.56 6.97 -11.91
C THR A 24 2.59 6.50 -10.46
N GLY A 25 3.25 7.26 -9.56
CA GLY A 25 3.28 6.98 -8.12
C GLY A 25 4.41 6.03 -7.68
N GLU A 26 5.35 5.68 -8.56
CA GLU A 26 6.51 4.83 -8.24
C GLU A 26 7.61 5.65 -7.56
N ILE A 27 8.40 4.99 -6.71
CA ILE A 27 9.65 5.52 -6.16
C ILE A 27 10.81 4.92 -6.95
N LEU A 28 11.63 5.78 -7.56
CA LEU A 28 12.80 5.35 -8.33
C LEU A 28 14.05 5.27 -7.45
N ALA A 29 14.88 4.24 -7.66
CA ALA A 29 16.17 4.10 -6.97
C ALA A 29 17.09 5.31 -7.19
N THR A 30 17.04 5.94 -8.36
CA THR A 30 17.78 7.16 -8.68
C THR A 30 17.35 8.38 -7.86
N ALA A 31 16.06 8.48 -7.52
CA ALA A 31 15.56 9.53 -6.62
C ALA A 31 16.00 9.27 -5.18
N VAL A 32 15.98 8.01 -4.74
CA VAL A 32 16.52 7.58 -3.44
C VAL A 32 18.00 7.91 -3.35
N GLU A 33 18.79 7.58 -4.38
CA GLU A 33 20.25 7.81 -4.41
C GLU A 33 20.60 9.28 -4.25
N LYS A 34 19.86 10.17 -4.91
CA LYS A 34 20.05 11.64 -4.80
C LYS A 34 19.74 12.17 -3.42
N ALA A 35 18.83 11.54 -2.68
CA ALA A 35 18.40 11.99 -1.35
C ALA A 35 19.26 11.42 -0.21
N ILE A 36 20.09 10.39 -0.46
CA ILE A 36 20.98 9.80 0.53
C ILE A 36 22.08 10.80 0.91
N LYS A 37 22.30 10.95 2.20
CA LYS A 37 23.35 11.76 2.83
C LYS A 37 24.32 10.85 3.59
N ASP A 38 25.48 11.39 3.98
CA ASP A 38 26.50 10.64 4.74
C ASP A 38 25.99 10.12 6.09
N ASN A 39 24.99 10.81 6.68
CA ASN A 39 24.36 10.42 7.94
C ASN A 39 23.02 9.69 7.75
N THR A 40 22.70 9.20 6.55
CA THR A 40 21.46 8.42 6.31
C THR A 40 21.58 7.06 6.98
N ALA A 41 20.73 6.80 7.96
CA ALA A 41 20.70 5.53 8.69
C ALA A 41 19.75 4.49 8.07
N MET A 42 18.64 4.94 7.49
CA MET A 42 17.60 4.03 6.97
C MET A 42 16.83 4.67 5.80
N VAL A 43 16.50 3.83 4.84
CA VAL A 43 15.52 4.12 3.79
C VAL A 43 14.24 3.33 4.08
N SER A 44 13.09 3.97 4.00
CA SER A 44 11.79 3.33 4.24
C SER A 44 10.85 3.61 3.06
N VAL A 45 10.37 2.54 2.41
CA VAL A 45 9.56 2.62 1.18
C VAL A 45 8.35 1.71 1.28
N ILE A 46 7.20 2.19 0.85
CA ILE A 46 6.03 1.32 0.62
C ILE A 46 6.24 0.53 -0.67
N TYR A 47 6.03 -0.80 -0.62
CA TYR A 47 6.19 -1.64 -1.81
C TYR A 47 5.09 -1.37 -2.84
N VAL A 48 3.84 -1.43 -2.39
CA VAL A 48 2.66 -1.14 -3.22
C VAL A 48 1.86 -0.01 -2.59
N ASN A 49 1.67 1.07 -3.33
CA ASN A 49 0.88 2.20 -2.86
C ASN A 49 -0.59 1.80 -2.69
N ASN A 50 -1.17 2.11 -1.55
CA ASN A 50 -2.54 1.72 -1.19
C ASN A 50 -3.64 2.55 -1.85
N GLU A 51 -3.30 3.65 -2.51
CA GLU A 51 -4.27 4.54 -3.16
C GLU A 51 -4.30 4.34 -4.68
N VAL A 52 -3.13 4.30 -5.31
CA VAL A 52 -3.01 4.23 -6.77
C VAL A 52 -2.42 2.91 -7.28
N GLY A 53 -2.09 1.99 -6.38
CA GLY A 53 -1.60 0.66 -6.72
C GLY A 53 -0.17 0.63 -7.29
N ALA A 54 0.54 1.75 -7.36
CA ALA A 54 1.89 1.80 -7.90
C ALA A 54 2.85 0.86 -7.17
N ILE A 55 3.63 0.09 -7.92
CA ILE A 55 4.62 -0.85 -7.40
C ILE A 55 6.01 -0.23 -7.56
N SER A 56 6.73 -0.01 -6.44
CA SER A 56 8.11 0.47 -6.46
C SER A 56 9.10 -0.69 -6.59
N ASN A 57 10.22 -0.47 -7.30
CA ASN A 57 11.26 -1.51 -7.44
C ASN A 57 12.12 -1.60 -6.18
N ILE A 58 11.60 -2.33 -5.17
CA ILE A 58 12.26 -2.48 -3.87
C ILE A 58 13.62 -3.14 -4.00
N SER A 59 13.78 -4.16 -4.86
CA SER A 59 15.06 -4.87 -5.04
C SER A 59 16.16 -3.94 -5.55
N GLU A 60 15.84 -3.00 -6.44
CA GLU A 60 16.81 -2.02 -6.94
C GLU A 60 17.21 -1.03 -5.84
N ILE A 61 16.23 -0.55 -5.07
CA ILE A 61 16.46 0.34 -3.93
C ILE A 61 17.28 -0.39 -2.85
N ALA A 62 16.98 -1.67 -2.58
CA ALA A 62 17.70 -2.47 -1.60
C ALA A 62 19.17 -2.67 -2.01
N LYS A 63 19.46 -2.98 -3.29
CA LYS A 63 20.83 -3.07 -3.80
C LYS A 63 21.61 -1.77 -3.59
N LEU A 64 20.96 -0.62 -3.81
CA LEU A 64 21.58 0.68 -3.54
C LEU A 64 21.89 0.85 -2.04
N CYS A 65 20.93 0.55 -1.16
CA CYS A 65 21.10 0.65 0.29
C CYS A 65 22.21 -0.27 0.80
N ILE A 66 22.23 -1.53 0.37
CA ILE A 66 23.30 -2.50 0.71
C ILE A 66 24.68 -1.96 0.31
N LYS A 67 24.83 -1.45 -0.93
CA LYS A 67 26.08 -0.87 -1.41
C LYS A 67 26.59 0.29 -0.55
N LYS A 68 25.67 1.03 0.06
CA LYS A 68 25.99 2.21 0.90
C LYS A 68 25.99 1.90 2.40
N GLY A 69 25.72 0.66 2.82
CA GLY A 69 25.65 0.28 4.24
C GLY A 69 24.46 0.89 4.99
N ILE A 70 23.35 1.16 4.28
CA ILE A 70 22.14 1.79 4.81
C ILE A 70 21.07 0.73 4.98
N ALA A 71 20.41 0.71 6.15
CA ALA A 71 19.29 -0.20 6.38
C ALA A 71 18.08 0.13 5.51
N ILE A 72 17.35 -0.90 5.05
CA ILE A 72 16.12 -0.73 4.27
C ILE A 72 14.92 -1.38 4.94
N HIS A 73 13.86 -0.61 5.08
CA HIS A 73 12.52 -1.05 5.49
C HIS A 73 11.55 -0.96 4.32
N SER A 74 10.67 -1.95 4.20
CA SER A 74 9.55 -1.88 3.26
C SER A 74 8.22 -2.20 3.95
N ASP A 75 7.21 -1.37 3.68
CA ASP A 75 5.82 -1.68 4.04
C ASP A 75 5.23 -2.60 2.95
N LEU A 76 5.00 -3.87 3.30
CA LEU A 76 4.46 -4.91 2.44
C LEU A 76 2.95 -5.08 2.58
N THR A 77 2.28 -4.20 3.33
CA THR A 77 0.87 -4.36 3.71
C THR A 77 -0.07 -4.55 2.52
N GLN A 78 0.19 -3.88 1.40
CA GLN A 78 -0.64 -4.04 0.20
C GLN A 78 -0.14 -5.13 -0.75
N ALA A 79 1.08 -5.59 -0.59
CA ALA A 79 1.71 -6.59 -1.46
C ALA A 79 1.47 -8.03 -0.97
N ILE A 80 1.56 -8.26 0.36
CA ILE A 80 1.40 -9.59 0.96
C ILE A 80 0.07 -10.22 0.58
N GLY A 81 0.11 -11.49 0.16
CA GLY A 81 -1.06 -12.27 -0.24
C GLY A 81 -1.75 -11.83 -1.54
N LYS A 82 -1.14 -10.89 -2.29
CA LYS A 82 -1.63 -10.41 -3.59
C LYS A 82 -0.60 -10.56 -4.71
N MET A 83 0.66 -10.68 -4.38
CA MET A 83 1.78 -10.98 -5.28
C MET A 83 2.80 -11.84 -4.56
N GLU A 84 3.65 -12.51 -5.32
CA GLU A 84 4.73 -13.33 -4.77
C GLU A 84 5.80 -12.43 -4.12
N ILE A 85 6.19 -12.75 -2.89
CA ILE A 85 7.17 -12.00 -2.11
C ILE A 85 8.11 -12.96 -1.41
N ASP A 86 9.41 -12.78 -1.65
CA ASP A 86 10.47 -13.31 -0.82
C ASP A 86 11.30 -12.15 -0.26
N VAL A 87 11.32 -11.99 1.05
CA VAL A 87 12.01 -10.88 1.72
C VAL A 87 13.53 -10.96 1.56
N HIS A 88 14.06 -12.17 1.35
CA HIS A 88 15.49 -12.40 1.10
C HIS A 88 15.86 -11.99 -0.32
N ASP A 89 15.06 -12.36 -1.31
CA ASP A 89 15.25 -11.97 -2.71
C ASP A 89 15.08 -10.47 -2.91
N LEU A 90 14.18 -9.84 -2.15
CA LEU A 90 14.03 -8.38 -2.13
C LEU A 90 15.25 -7.67 -1.52
N GLY A 91 16.03 -8.36 -0.67
CA GLY A 91 17.23 -7.80 -0.03
C GLY A 91 16.93 -6.77 1.05
N ILE A 92 15.75 -6.82 1.66
CA ILE A 92 15.33 -5.88 2.71
C ILE A 92 15.77 -6.34 4.10
N ASP A 93 16.01 -5.39 5.00
CA ASP A 93 16.39 -5.65 6.38
C ASP A 93 15.18 -5.69 7.32
N PHE A 94 14.16 -4.89 7.00
CA PHE A 94 12.95 -4.81 7.79
C PHE A 94 11.72 -4.77 6.89
N ALA A 95 10.65 -5.42 7.35
CA ALA A 95 9.35 -5.30 6.70
C ALA A 95 8.23 -5.23 7.72
N SER A 96 7.11 -4.66 7.30
CA SER A 96 5.87 -4.64 8.09
C SER A 96 4.68 -5.04 7.23
N CYS A 97 3.71 -5.72 7.85
CA CYS A 97 2.45 -6.05 7.20
C CYS A 97 1.29 -6.13 8.21
N SER A 98 0.07 -6.14 7.70
CA SER A 98 -1.16 -6.17 8.51
C SER A 98 -2.08 -7.31 8.08
N ALA A 99 -2.57 -8.07 9.05
CA ALA A 99 -3.43 -9.24 8.81
C ALA A 99 -4.73 -8.91 8.07
N HIS A 100 -5.36 -7.77 8.39
CA HIS A 100 -6.65 -7.38 7.81
C HIS A 100 -6.60 -7.10 6.30
N LYS A 101 -5.43 -6.96 5.71
CA LYS A 101 -5.25 -6.79 4.25
C LYS A 101 -5.24 -8.11 3.48
N ILE A 102 -5.15 -9.22 4.19
CA ILE A 102 -5.29 -10.58 3.67
C ILE A 102 -6.46 -11.34 4.29
N TYR A 103 -7.52 -10.61 4.69
CA TYR A 103 -8.76 -11.13 5.29
C TYR A 103 -8.59 -11.73 6.69
N GLY A 104 -7.47 -11.44 7.36
CA GLY A 104 -7.24 -11.78 8.77
C GLY A 104 -7.85 -10.75 9.73
N PRO A 105 -7.70 -10.96 11.04
CA PRO A 105 -8.23 -10.07 12.07
C PRO A 105 -7.62 -8.67 12.01
N LYS A 106 -8.40 -7.66 12.43
CA LYS A 106 -7.85 -6.33 12.75
C LYS A 106 -7.09 -6.37 14.07
N GLY A 107 -6.15 -5.43 14.24
CA GLY A 107 -5.38 -5.27 15.47
C GLY A 107 -4.17 -6.19 15.58
N VAL A 108 -3.80 -6.92 14.53
CA VAL A 108 -2.60 -7.77 14.47
C VAL A 108 -1.89 -7.57 13.12
N GLY A 109 -0.57 -7.67 13.16
CA GLY A 109 0.32 -7.63 12.01
C GLY A 109 1.61 -8.37 12.31
N ALA A 110 2.54 -8.38 11.38
CA ALA A 110 3.87 -8.94 11.57
C ALA A 110 4.94 -7.95 11.12
N ALA A 111 6.10 -8.05 11.77
CA ALA A 111 7.33 -7.41 11.35
C ALA A 111 8.36 -8.48 11.02
N PHE A 112 9.02 -8.32 9.87
CA PHE A 112 10.23 -9.04 9.55
C PHE A 112 11.43 -8.21 10.00
N LEU A 113 12.33 -8.85 10.74
CA LEU A 113 13.58 -8.26 11.23
C LEU A 113 14.71 -9.19 10.79
N LYS A 114 15.54 -8.73 9.87
CA LYS A 114 16.72 -9.47 9.46
C LYS A 114 17.72 -9.52 10.62
N SER A 115 18.14 -10.72 10.95
CA SER A 115 19.10 -10.97 12.02
C SER A 115 20.51 -11.09 11.45
N ASP A 116 21.51 -10.83 12.30
CA ASP A 116 22.90 -11.12 12.03
C ASP A 116 23.20 -12.64 12.07
N ALA A 117 24.47 -13.01 11.96
CA ALA A 117 24.91 -14.41 12.02
C ALA A 117 24.65 -15.08 13.40
N TYR A 118 24.37 -14.32 14.42
CA TYR A 118 24.04 -14.79 15.77
C TYR A 118 22.54 -14.80 16.06
N GLY A 119 21.72 -14.45 15.06
CA GLY A 119 20.26 -14.39 15.22
C GLY A 119 19.77 -13.11 15.89
N ILE A 120 20.59 -12.06 15.99
CA ILE A 120 20.25 -10.83 16.69
C ILE A 120 19.89 -9.75 15.65
N PRO A 121 18.67 -9.20 15.64
CA PRO A 121 18.33 -8.06 14.81
C PRO A 121 19.08 -6.79 15.26
N PRO A 122 19.51 -5.92 14.33
CA PRO A 122 20.30 -4.72 14.63
C PRO A 122 19.44 -3.56 15.14
N ILE A 123 18.45 -3.85 15.97
CA ILE A 123 17.52 -2.85 16.58
C ILE A 123 17.32 -3.14 18.06
N THR A 124 17.01 -2.11 18.81
CA THR A 124 16.65 -2.21 20.22
C THR A 124 15.12 -2.22 20.37
N ALA A 125 14.62 -3.05 21.28
CA ALA A 125 13.20 -3.06 21.63
C ALA A 125 12.74 -1.68 22.11
N PHE A 126 11.55 -1.26 21.63
CA PHE A 126 10.94 0.01 22.05
C PHE A 126 9.90 -0.19 23.17
N MET A 127 9.27 -1.38 23.24
CA MET A 127 8.27 -1.73 24.25
C MET A 127 8.89 -2.70 25.24
N HIS A 128 9.24 -2.18 26.41
CA HIS A 128 9.90 -2.95 27.46
C HIS A 128 8.89 -3.58 28.44
N GLY A 129 9.27 -4.71 29.06
CA GLY A 129 8.46 -5.45 30.04
C GLY A 129 8.82 -6.92 30.07
N GLY A 130 7.85 -7.78 29.77
CA GLY A 130 8.08 -9.22 29.66
C GLY A 130 8.86 -9.61 28.39
N GLU A 131 9.23 -10.88 28.28
CA GLU A 131 10.09 -11.42 27.23
C GLU A 131 9.33 -11.87 25.97
N GLN A 132 8.07 -11.46 25.81
CA GLN A 132 7.29 -11.81 24.63
C GLN A 132 7.97 -11.33 23.35
N GLU A 133 7.80 -12.07 22.25
CA GLU A 133 8.45 -11.83 20.96
C GLU A 133 9.98 -11.69 21.11
N ASN A 134 10.60 -12.59 21.87
CA ASN A 134 12.04 -12.57 22.17
C ASN A 134 12.52 -11.24 22.78
N GLY A 135 11.68 -10.58 23.58
CA GLY A 135 11.97 -9.28 24.20
C GLY A 135 11.76 -8.06 23.29
N PHE A 136 11.45 -8.24 22.00
CA PHE A 136 11.26 -7.11 21.08
C PHE A 136 9.91 -6.41 21.25
N ARG A 137 8.90 -7.11 21.78
CA ARG A 137 7.57 -6.53 22.00
C ARG A 137 6.94 -7.16 23.24
N ALA A 138 7.12 -6.51 24.37
CA ALA A 138 6.54 -6.92 25.63
C ALA A 138 5.00 -6.83 25.67
N GLY A 139 4.39 -7.58 26.57
CA GLY A 139 2.94 -7.63 26.79
C GLY A 139 2.31 -8.92 26.30
N THR A 140 1.29 -9.41 27.02
CA THR A 140 0.58 -10.64 26.70
C THR A 140 0.09 -10.63 25.25
N LEU A 141 0.36 -11.72 24.55
CA LEU A 141 0.02 -11.86 23.13
C LEU A 141 -1.49 -12.01 22.91
N ALA A 142 -2.02 -11.39 21.89
CA ALA A 142 -3.40 -11.57 21.44
C ALA A 142 -3.51 -12.89 20.63
N VAL A 143 -3.46 -14.04 21.32
CA VAL A 143 -3.34 -15.38 20.73
C VAL A 143 -4.39 -15.62 19.64
N HIS A 144 -5.65 -15.26 19.91
CA HIS A 144 -6.75 -15.42 18.94
C HIS A 144 -6.51 -14.65 17.64
N ASN A 145 -5.97 -13.43 17.71
CA ASN A 145 -5.65 -12.63 16.54
C ASN A 145 -4.44 -13.22 15.78
N ILE A 146 -3.43 -13.71 16.51
CA ILE A 146 -2.24 -14.31 15.89
C ILE A 146 -2.62 -15.60 15.17
N VAL A 147 -3.41 -16.47 15.78
CA VAL A 147 -3.90 -17.71 15.15
C VAL A 147 -4.74 -17.39 13.91
N GLY A 148 -5.64 -16.39 14.03
CA GLY A 148 -6.43 -15.92 12.88
C GLY A 148 -5.57 -15.34 11.76
N PHE A 149 -4.50 -14.62 12.08
CA PHE A 149 -3.54 -14.14 11.08
C PHE A 149 -2.78 -15.28 10.41
N GLY A 150 -2.29 -16.25 11.20
CA GLY A 150 -1.63 -17.45 10.67
C GLY A 150 -2.53 -18.20 9.66
N LYS A 151 -3.81 -18.38 10.01
CA LYS A 151 -4.78 -19.01 9.07
C LYS A 151 -5.04 -18.17 7.83
N ALA A 152 -5.14 -16.86 7.96
CA ALA A 152 -5.29 -15.98 6.81
C ALA A 152 -4.05 -16.02 5.88
N ALA A 153 -2.85 -16.07 6.45
CA ALA A 153 -1.61 -16.21 5.69
C ALA A 153 -1.52 -17.55 4.95
N GLU A 154 -1.85 -18.66 5.60
CA GLU A 154 -1.93 -19.99 4.99
C GLU A 154 -2.86 -20.00 3.77
N ILE A 155 -4.07 -19.43 3.91
CA ILE A 155 -5.05 -19.34 2.84
C ILE A 155 -4.53 -18.43 1.71
N ALA A 156 -3.95 -17.29 2.05
CA ALA A 156 -3.43 -16.34 1.09
C ALA A 156 -2.31 -16.94 0.23
N VAL A 157 -1.39 -17.70 0.83
CA VAL A 157 -0.31 -18.39 0.10
C VAL A 157 -0.87 -19.52 -0.77
N ARG A 158 -1.77 -20.35 -0.22
CA ARG A 158 -2.39 -21.45 -0.97
C ARG A 158 -3.10 -20.99 -2.23
N ASP A 159 -3.86 -19.90 -2.12
CA ASP A 159 -4.75 -19.43 -3.17
C ASP A 159 -4.14 -18.30 -4.02
N LEU A 160 -2.88 -17.92 -3.77
CA LEU A 160 -2.23 -16.74 -4.36
C LEU A 160 -2.36 -16.68 -5.87
N LYS A 161 -1.90 -17.71 -6.59
CA LYS A 161 -1.89 -17.73 -8.07
C LYS A 161 -3.29 -17.66 -8.67
N ALA A 162 -4.24 -18.38 -8.08
CA ALA A 162 -5.62 -18.38 -8.55
C ALA A 162 -6.28 -16.99 -8.33
N ASN A 163 -6.05 -16.38 -7.16
CA ASN A 163 -6.56 -15.05 -6.86
C ASN A 163 -5.92 -13.98 -7.73
N GLU A 164 -4.61 -14.04 -7.96
CA GLU A 164 -3.88 -13.11 -8.83
C GLU A 164 -4.44 -13.13 -10.26
N GLN A 165 -4.58 -14.31 -10.85
CA GLN A 165 -5.16 -14.46 -12.20
C GLN A 165 -6.59 -13.93 -12.27
N ARG A 166 -7.44 -14.27 -11.28
CA ARG A 166 -8.81 -13.80 -11.21
C ARG A 166 -8.89 -12.27 -11.10
N ILE A 167 -8.13 -11.69 -10.17
CA ILE A 167 -8.13 -10.23 -9.97
C ILE A 167 -7.61 -9.52 -11.22
N MET A 168 -6.59 -10.06 -11.89
CA MET A 168 -6.09 -9.50 -13.15
C MET A 168 -7.17 -9.47 -14.23
N GLN A 169 -7.95 -10.54 -14.39
CA GLN A 169 -9.06 -10.57 -15.34
C GLN A 169 -10.13 -9.53 -15.01
N LEU A 170 -10.56 -9.46 -13.75
CA LEU A 170 -11.56 -8.49 -13.29
C LEU A 170 -11.07 -7.05 -13.42
N ASP A 171 -9.81 -6.82 -13.15
CA ASP A 171 -9.13 -5.52 -13.32
C ASP A 171 -9.14 -5.07 -14.79
N GLN A 172 -8.85 -5.98 -15.72
CA GLN A 172 -8.91 -5.70 -17.16
C GLN A 172 -10.32 -5.31 -17.61
N VAL A 173 -11.35 -6.00 -17.14
CA VAL A 173 -12.74 -5.66 -17.44
C VAL A 173 -13.08 -4.26 -16.90
N MET A 174 -12.72 -3.97 -15.65
CA MET A 174 -12.97 -2.68 -15.03
C MET A 174 -12.23 -1.54 -15.73
N VAL A 175 -10.95 -1.70 -16.00
CA VAL A 175 -10.12 -0.69 -16.68
C VAL A 175 -10.62 -0.44 -18.11
N SER A 176 -10.99 -1.49 -18.85
CA SER A 176 -11.56 -1.36 -20.20
C SER A 176 -12.88 -0.59 -20.15
N GLY A 177 -13.74 -0.89 -19.16
CA GLY A 177 -15.00 -0.19 -18.98
C GLY A 177 -14.82 1.29 -18.62
N ILE A 178 -13.85 1.61 -17.76
CA ILE A 178 -13.51 2.98 -17.38
C ILE A 178 -12.98 3.77 -18.59
N ASN A 179 -12.06 3.18 -19.36
CA ASN A 179 -11.45 3.85 -20.52
C ASN A 179 -12.47 4.15 -21.65
N ALA A 180 -13.62 3.49 -21.63
CA ALA A 180 -14.72 3.74 -22.55
C ALA A 180 -15.66 4.88 -22.10
N ILE A 181 -15.44 5.48 -20.92
CA ILE A 181 -16.26 6.58 -20.41
C ILE A 181 -15.51 7.91 -20.62
N PRO A 182 -16.10 8.85 -21.35
CA PRO A 182 -15.54 10.20 -21.47
C PRO A 182 -15.37 10.86 -20.08
N ASP A 183 -14.38 11.73 -19.95
CA ASP A 183 -14.09 12.50 -18.74
C ASP A 183 -13.69 11.67 -17.51
N ILE A 184 -13.36 10.36 -17.69
CA ILE A 184 -12.76 9.54 -16.65
C ILE A 184 -11.39 9.05 -17.11
N SER A 185 -10.41 9.16 -16.24
CA SER A 185 -9.06 8.66 -16.48
C SER A 185 -8.49 7.97 -15.26
N LEU A 186 -7.55 7.04 -15.48
CA LEU A 186 -6.78 6.42 -14.41
C LEU A 186 -5.77 7.42 -13.85
N THR A 187 -5.62 7.50 -12.53
CA THR A 187 -4.52 8.27 -11.89
C THR A 187 -3.17 7.60 -12.08
N ASN A 188 -3.17 6.27 -12.24
CA ASN A 188 -2.00 5.48 -12.56
C ASN A 188 -2.31 4.52 -13.71
N PRO A 189 -2.03 4.90 -14.97
CA PRO A 189 -2.22 4.05 -16.15
C PRO A 189 -1.07 3.06 -16.37
N SER A 190 -0.06 3.01 -15.48
CA SER A 190 1.11 2.14 -15.62
C SER A 190 0.76 0.66 -15.56
N GLU A 191 1.43 -0.14 -16.38
CA GLU A 191 1.39 -1.60 -16.29
C GLU A 191 2.00 -2.14 -14.99
N LYS A 192 2.82 -1.33 -14.30
CA LYS A 192 3.41 -1.65 -12.99
C LYS A 192 2.48 -1.34 -11.82
N ARG A 193 1.20 -1.32 -12.02
CA ARG A 193 0.18 -1.20 -10.99
C ARG A 193 -0.24 -2.58 -10.50
N LEU A 194 -0.42 -2.73 -9.20
CA LEU A 194 -1.02 -3.96 -8.65
C LEU A 194 -2.47 -4.06 -9.12
N PRO A 195 -2.86 -5.12 -9.84
CA PRO A 195 -4.25 -5.34 -10.25
C PRO A 195 -5.20 -5.31 -9.04
N GLY A 196 -6.38 -4.74 -9.25
CA GLY A 196 -7.40 -4.63 -8.22
C GLY A 196 -7.33 -3.38 -7.35
N ILE A 197 -6.30 -2.54 -7.46
CA ILE A 197 -6.28 -1.19 -6.87
C ILE A 197 -6.38 -0.20 -8.02
N ILE A 198 -7.55 0.36 -8.24
CA ILE A 198 -7.86 1.23 -9.37
C ILE A 198 -8.23 2.61 -8.82
N SER A 199 -7.47 3.61 -9.17
CA SER A 199 -7.75 4.99 -8.82
C SER A 199 -8.07 5.77 -10.09
N ILE A 200 -9.17 6.52 -10.08
CA ILE A 200 -9.68 7.28 -11.21
C ILE A 200 -9.90 8.74 -10.85
N VAL A 201 -9.75 9.61 -11.84
CA VAL A 201 -10.22 10.98 -11.80
C VAL A 201 -11.47 11.09 -12.67
N VAL A 202 -12.52 11.70 -12.13
CA VAL A 202 -13.74 12.07 -12.87
C VAL A 202 -13.68 13.56 -13.17
N ASP A 203 -13.33 13.92 -14.40
CA ASP A 203 -13.08 15.31 -14.79
C ASP A 203 -14.35 16.02 -15.28
N ARG A 204 -15.43 15.93 -14.47
CA ARG A 204 -16.70 16.64 -14.71
C ARG A 204 -16.89 17.77 -13.71
N LYS A 205 -17.42 18.91 -14.19
CA LYS A 205 -17.49 20.16 -13.43
C LYS A 205 -18.21 20.00 -12.09
N ASP A 206 -19.35 19.31 -12.08
CA ASP A 206 -20.23 19.20 -10.92
C ASP A 206 -20.01 17.90 -10.13
N PHE A 207 -19.00 17.11 -10.46
CA PHE A 207 -18.69 15.87 -9.77
C PHE A 207 -18.00 16.14 -8.43
N ASN A 208 -18.45 15.43 -7.40
CA ASN A 208 -17.83 15.38 -6.08
C ASN A 208 -17.86 13.94 -5.57
N ASN A 209 -16.69 13.41 -5.28
CA ASN A 209 -16.50 12.01 -4.91
C ASN A 209 -17.25 11.58 -3.63
N GLU A 210 -17.29 12.42 -2.58
CA GLU A 210 -17.98 12.08 -1.34
C GLU A 210 -19.50 12.00 -1.57
N ARG A 211 -20.04 12.95 -2.36
CA ARG A 211 -21.46 12.95 -2.74
C ARG A 211 -21.80 11.71 -3.56
N PHE A 212 -20.95 11.37 -4.53
CA PHE A 212 -21.14 10.18 -5.36
C PHE A 212 -21.09 8.90 -4.54
N ILE A 213 -20.06 8.72 -3.68
CA ILE A 213 -19.94 7.56 -2.80
C ILE A 213 -21.19 7.43 -1.90
N LYS A 214 -21.67 8.54 -1.34
CA LYS A 214 -22.89 8.53 -0.52
C LYS A 214 -24.12 8.11 -1.34
N HIS A 215 -24.21 8.57 -2.58
CA HIS A 215 -25.35 8.25 -3.48
C HIS A 215 -25.45 6.75 -3.77
N ILE A 216 -24.31 6.07 -3.97
CA ILE A 216 -24.27 4.64 -4.34
C ILE A 216 -24.00 3.71 -3.15
N SER A 217 -23.97 4.22 -1.92
CA SER A 217 -23.52 3.48 -0.72
C SER A 217 -24.39 2.30 -0.32
N ASP A 218 -25.62 2.21 -0.83
CA ASP A 218 -26.51 1.05 -0.70
C ASP A 218 -26.08 -0.15 -1.56
N LYS A 219 -25.27 0.08 -2.59
CA LYS A 219 -24.82 -0.94 -3.55
C LYS A 219 -23.32 -1.18 -3.52
N PHE A 220 -22.53 -0.11 -3.35
CA PHE A 220 -21.07 -0.16 -3.44
C PHE A 220 -20.37 0.55 -2.29
N ALA A 221 -19.29 -0.04 -1.79
CA ALA A 221 -18.38 0.57 -0.83
C ALA A 221 -17.11 1.04 -1.57
N LEU A 222 -17.08 2.29 -1.99
CA LEU A 222 -15.91 2.93 -2.61
C LEU A 222 -15.17 3.83 -1.60
N SER A 223 -14.05 4.39 -2.01
CA SER A 223 -13.24 5.29 -1.18
C SER A 223 -12.72 6.48 -2.00
N THR A 224 -12.52 7.61 -1.33
CA THR A 224 -11.91 8.81 -1.91
C THR A 224 -10.37 8.77 -1.93
N GLY A 225 -9.74 7.72 -1.35
CA GLY A 225 -8.29 7.62 -1.21
C GLY A 225 -7.88 6.97 0.11
N SER A 226 -7.06 7.62 0.93
CA SER A 226 -6.63 7.08 2.22
C SER A 226 -7.72 7.17 3.29
N ALA A 227 -8.05 6.03 3.89
CA ALA A 227 -8.99 5.97 5.03
C ALA A 227 -8.42 6.60 6.32
N CYS A 228 -7.09 6.83 6.38
CA CYS A 228 -6.40 7.32 7.58
C CYS A 228 -6.32 8.85 7.68
N SER A 229 -6.68 9.59 6.64
CA SER A 229 -6.61 11.05 6.56
C SER A 229 -8.01 11.67 6.47
N ALA A 230 -8.95 11.22 7.30
CA ALA A 230 -10.30 11.79 7.33
C ALA A 230 -10.24 13.31 7.54
N GLY A 231 -10.65 14.08 6.53
CA GLY A 231 -10.69 15.54 6.56
C GLY A 231 -9.46 16.26 6.00
N GLU A 232 -8.38 15.55 5.64
CA GLU A 232 -7.23 16.16 4.96
C GLU A 232 -7.10 15.62 3.52
N PRO A 233 -6.63 16.46 2.57
CA PRO A 233 -6.32 15.99 1.22
C PRO A 233 -5.30 14.84 1.23
N SER A 234 -5.46 13.88 0.32
CA SER A 234 -4.47 12.81 0.15
C SER A 234 -3.16 13.39 -0.37
N TYR A 235 -2.06 13.19 0.38
CA TYR A 235 -0.76 13.61 -0.13
C TYR A 235 -0.25 12.76 -1.29
N VAL A 236 -0.78 11.57 -1.50
CA VAL A 236 -0.46 10.76 -2.69
C VAL A 236 -1.02 11.44 -3.91
N ILE A 237 -2.28 11.86 -3.86
CA ILE A 237 -2.94 12.57 -4.96
C ILE A 237 -2.30 13.95 -5.19
N THR A 238 -1.95 14.66 -4.13
CA THR A 238 -1.20 15.91 -4.20
C THR A 238 0.19 15.71 -4.84
N ALA A 239 0.92 14.67 -4.42
CA ALA A 239 2.24 14.36 -4.97
C ALA A 239 2.20 13.92 -6.46
N LEU A 240 1.06 13.46 -6.94
CA LEU A 240 0.80 13.20 -8.36
C LEU A 240 0.45 14.46 -9.16
N GLY A 241 0.46 15.65 -8.53
CA GLY A 241 0.08 16.92 -9.18
C GLY A 241 -1.42 17.06 -9.41
N LEU A 242 -2.24 16.38 -8.60
CA LEU A 242 -3.70 16.37 -8.72
C LEU A 242 -4.38 17.02 -7.50
N GLU A 243 -3.72 17.97 -6.84
CA GLU A 243 -4.22 18.67 -5.64
C GLU A 243 -5.57 19.35 -5.87
N ASP A 244 -5.76 19.97 -7.05
CA ASP A 244 -7.02 20.62 -7.43
C ASP A 244 -8.14 19.64 -7.77
N ARG A 245 -7.82 18.35 -7.86
CA ARG A 245 -8.74 17.27 -8.25
C ARG A 245 -9.01 16.26 -7.14
N VAL A 246 -8.57 16.51 -5.91
CA VAL A 246 -8.78 15.57 -4.77
C VAL A 246 -10.25 15.21 -4.58
N SER A 247 -11.18 16.18 -4.73
CA SER A 247 -12.62 15.93 -4.66
C SER A 247 -13.20 15.20 -5.88
N LYS A 248 -12.38 14.92 -6.88
CA LYS A 248 -12.74 14.20 -8.11
C LYS A 248 -12.13 12.80 -8.21
N VAL A 249 -11.33 12.39 -7.23
CA VAL A 249 -10.67 11.09 -7.23
C VAL A 249 -11.54 10.04 -6.53
N LEU A 250 -11.67 8.88 -7.16
CA LEU A 250 -12.27 7.69 -6.57
C LEU A 250 -11.28 6.54 -6.58
N ARG A 251 -11.22 5.77 -5.48
CA ARG A 251 -10.52 4.51 -5.43
C ARG A 251 -11.51 3.35 -5.42
N ILE A 252 -11.35 2.46 -6.40
CA ILE A 252 -12.06 1.21 -6.56
C ILE A 252 -11.10 0.09 -6.17
N THR A 253 -11.52 -0.78 -5.26
CA THR A 253 -10.68 -1.91 -4.85
C THR A 253 -11.43 -3.21 -5.08
N LEU A 254 -10.88 -4.04 -5.98
CA LEU A 254 -11.40 -5.38 -6.24
C LEU A 254 -10.84 -6.36 -5.21
N ASN A 255 -11.58 -7.39 -4.91
CA ASN A 255 -11.20 -8.45 -3.99
C ASN A 255 -11.56 -9.83 -4.55
N LYS A 256 -11.12 -10.89 -3.88
CA LYS A 256 -11.35 -12.27 -4.35
C LYS A 256 -12.82 -12.69 -4.45
N TYR A 257 -13.73 -11.94 -3.86
CA TYR A 257 -15.18 -12.19 -3.90
C TYR A 257 -15.89 -11.31 -4.94
N THR A 258 -15.22 -10.29 -5.49
CA THR A 258 -15.78 -9.41 -6.52
C THR A 258 -16.21 -10.24 -7.73
N THR A 259 -17.40 -9.97 -8.25
CA THR A 259 -17.94 -10.60 -9.45
C THR A 259 -17.84 -9.69 -10.67
N GLU A 260 -17.84 -10.26 -11.85
CA GLU A 260 -17.86 -9.49 -13.10
C GLU A 260 -19.17 -8.70 -13.25
N GLU A 261 -20.27 -9.24 -12.72
CA GLU A 261 -21.57 -8.55 -12.69
C GLU A 261 -21.53 -7.27 -11.86
N GLU A 262 -20.92 -7.30 -10.66
CA GLU A 262 -20.69 -6.09 -9.84
C GLU A 262 -19.88 -5.04 -10.59
N ILE A 263 -18.86 -5.46 -11.33
CA ILE A 263 -18.04 -4.57 -12.16
C ILE A 263 -18.89 -3.90 -13.25
N HIS A 264 -19.70 -4.67 -13.98
CA HIS A 264 -20.57 -4.12 -15.01
C HIS A 264 -21.63 -3.18 -14.44
N GLN A 265 -22.20 -3.51 -13.28
CA GLN A 265 -23.12 -2.62 -12.58
C GLN A 265 -22.47 -1.30 -12.20
N LEU A 266 -21.24 -1.32 -11.64
CA LEU A 266 -20.52 -0.10 -11.30
C LEU A 266 -20.17 0.73 -12.55
N ILE A 267 -19.72 0.08 -13.64
CA ILE A 267 -19.45 0.76 -14.92
C ILE A 267 -20.72 1.44 -15.44
N ASN A 268 -21.88 0.78 -15.37
CA ASN A 268 -23.14 1.37 -15.81
C ASN A 268 -23.54 2.57 -14.96
N ILE A 269 -23.36 2.52 -13.64
CA ILE A 269 -23.58 3.67 -12.75
C ILE A 269 -22.63 4.82 -13.09
N LEU A 270 -21.34 4.54 -13.30
CA LEU A 270 -20.38 5.54 -13.74
C LEU A 270 -20.74 6.18 -15.10
N LYS A 271 -21.47 5.48 -15.97
CA LYS A 271 -21.94 6.00 -17.25
C LYS A 271 -23.21 6.85 -17.12
N SER A 272 -24.15 6.43 -16.25
CA SER A 272 -25.48 7.04 -16.15
C SER A 272 -25.54 8.21 -15.18
N ASP A 273 -24.81 8.15 -14.07
CA ASP A 273 -24.94 9.07 -12.94
C ASP A 273 -23.84 10.14 -12.92
N LEU A 274 -22.97 10.09 -13.89
CA LEU A 274 -21.94 11.07 -14.17
C LEU A 274 -22.25 11.85 -15.46
#